data_b789fc05f0c9b6ad6582442e62c1ec28
#
_entry.id   b789fc05f0c9b6ad6582442e62c1ec28
#
_cell.length_a   1.000
_cell.length_b   1.000
_cell.length_c   1.000
_cell.angle_alpha   90.00
_cell.angle_beta   90.00
_cell.angle_gamma   90.00
#
_symmetry.space_group_name_H-M   'P 1'
#
loop_
_entity.id
_entity.type
_entity.pdbx_description
1 polymer ?
#
loop_
_entity_poly.entity_id
_entity_poly.type
_entity_poly.pdbx_seq_one_letter_code
_entity_poly.pdbx_strand_id
1 'polypeptide(L)'
;GIFDNGQGELSDAAAALDWIERENPGYSQCWVSGFSFGALICMQLIMRRPEVSKFIAISPQPNVYDFTFLAPCPISGLVICGKNDELVSEESILNLKKKLALQKNIEVKFNFIESANHFYKDKEKVLSLSINDYIKNKISIF
;
A
#
# COMPACT_ATOMS: atom_id res chain seq x y z
N GLY A 1 -17.43 13.79 6.04
CA GLY A 1 -16.92 13.36 7.36
C GLY A 1 -15.86 14.34 7.86
N ILE A 2 -15.57 14.29 9.12
CA ILE A 2 -14.49 15.05 9.74
C ILE A 2 -13.27 14.13 9.79
N PHE A 3 -12.10 14.63 9.42
CA PHE A 3 -10.84 13.90 9.57
C PHE A 3 -10.56 13.61 11.06
N ASP A 4 -10.34 12.36 11.42
CA ASP A 4 -10.12 11.92 12.81
C ASP A 4 -8.81 11.13 13.03
N ASN A 5 -7.79 11.45 12.26
CA ASN A 5 -6.45 10.86 12.35
C ASN A 5 -6.40 9.34 12.05
N GLY A 6 -7.32 8.83 11.26
CA GLY A 6 -7.29 7.48 10.73
C GLY A 6 -8.28 6.50 11.36
N GLN A 7 -8.95 6.84 12.46
CA GLN A 7 -9.90 5.91 13.09
C GLN A 7 -11.21 5.77 12.30
N GLY A 8 -11.86 6.89 11.97
CA GLY A 8 -13.05 6.90 11.14
C GLY A 8 -12.74 6.48 9.71
N GLU A 9 -11.64 6.96 9.16
CA GLU A 9 -11.21 6.60 7.80
C GLU A 9 -10.95 5.09 7.68
N LEU A 10 -10.37 4.45 8.70
CA LEU A 10 -10.19 3.00 8.71
C LEU A 10 -11.52 2.26 8.80
N SER A 11 -12.46 2.77 9.61
CA SER A 11 -13.82 2.20 9.71
C SER A 11 -14.58 2.34 8.40
N ASP A 12 -14.46 3.48 7.72
CA ASP A 12 -15.06 3.72 6.42
C ASP A 12 -14.48 2.79 5.34
N ALA A 13 -13.15 2.59 5.36
CA ALA A 13 -12.48 1.66 4.45
C ALA A 13 -12.95 0.20 4.70
N ALA A 14 -13.11 -0.20 5.95
CA ALA A 14 -13.64 -1.52 6.28
C ALA A 14 -15.09 -1.69 5.81
N ALA A 15 -15.94 -0.68 6.00
CA ALA A 15 -17.33 -0.71 5.52
C ALA A 15 -17.41 -0.76 3.99
N ALA A 16 -16.52 -0.02 3.30
CA ALA A 16 -16.42 -0.08 1.84
C ALA A 16 -16.00 -1.49 1.36
N LEU A 17 -15.06 -2.12 2.04
CA LEU A 17 -14.65 -3.49 1.74
C LEU A 17 -15.81 -4.48 1.93
N ASP A 18 -16.55 -4.39 3.04
CA ASP A 18 -17.74 -5.22 3.31
C ASP A 18 -18.79 -5.06 2.20
N TRP A 19 -18.97 -3.84 1.71
CA TRP A 19 -19.89 -3.57 0.60
C TRP A 19 -19.40 -4.21 -0.70
N ILE A 20 -18.12 -4.03 -1.06
CA ILE A 20 -17.53 -4.62 -2.28
C ILE A 20 -17.66 -6.14 -2.26
N GLU A 21 -17.42 -6.79 -1.13
CA GLU A 21 -17.54 -8.23 -0.98
C GLU A 21 -18.97 -8.74 -1.21
N ARG A 22 -19.96 -8.04 -0.68
CA ARG A 22 -21.37 -8.38 -0.90
C ARG A 22 -21.78 -8.25 -2.37
N GLU A 23 -21.27 -7.22 -3.05
CA GLU A 23 -21.60 -6.98 -4.46
C GLU A 23 -20.84 -7.91 -5.42
N ASN A 24 -19.81 -8.58 -4.97
CA ASN A 24 -18.95 -9.45 -5.78
C ASN A 24 -18.77 -10.85 -5.14
N PRO A 25 -19.86 -11.61 -4.91
CA PRO A 25 -19.75 -12.92 -4.29
C PRO A 25 -18.92 -13.87 -5.18
N GLY A 26 -18.00 -14.61 -4.54
CA GLY A 26 -17.17 -15.59 -5.24
C GLY A 26 -15.90 -15.01 -5.91
N TYR A 27 -15.50 -13.79 -5.55
CA TYR A 27 -14.22 -13.26 -6.01
C TYR A 27 -13.05 -14.17 -5.56
N SER A 28 -12.02 -14.28 -6.40
CA SER A 28 -10.85 -15.12 -6.13
C SER A 28 -9.73 -14.38 -5.38
N GLN A 29 -9.67 -13.07 -5.52
CA GLN A 29 -8.65 -12.23 -4.90
C GLN A 29 -9.23 -10.86 -4.53
N CYS A 30 -8.80 -10.33 -3.39
CA CYS A 30 -9.09 -8.98 -2.96
C CYS A 30 -7.78 -8.22 -2.74
N TRP A 31 -7.60 -7.12 -3.43
CA TRP A 31 -6.43 -6.26 -3.30
C TRP A 31 -6.86 -4.88 -2.83
N VAL A 32 -6.06 -4.28 -1.98
CA VAL A 32 -6.27 -2.92 -1.51
C VAL A 32 -5.14 -2.01 -1.95
N SER A 33 -5.47 -0.78 -2.29
CA SER A 33 -4.47 0.23 -2.66
C SER A 33 -4.75 1.54 -1.95
N GLY A 34 -3.69 2.23 -1.57
CA GLY A 34 -3.78 3.54 -0.93
C GLY A 34 -2.61 4.45 -1.29
N PHE A 35 -2.90 5.75 -1.38
CA PHE A 35 -1.94 6.80 -1.67
C PHE A 35 -1.75 7.71 -0.47
N SER A 36 -0.50 8.04 -0.14
CA SER A 36 -0.13 8.97 0.93
C SER A 36 -0.76 8.56 2.27
N PHE A 37 -1.64 9.37 2.86
CA PHE A 37 -2.44 8.99 4.03
C PHE A 37 -3.28 7.72 3.79
N GLY A 38 -3.84 7.56 2.60
CA GLY A 38 -4.56 6.34 2.21
C GLY A 38 -3.68 5.09 2.22
N ALA A 39 -2.36 5.21 2.06
CA ALA A 39 -1.44 4.09 2.22
C ALA A 39 -1.36 3.61 3.67
N LEU A 40 -1.41 4.52 4.65
CA LEU A 40 -1.54 4.16 6.06
C LEU A 40 -2.83 3.38 6.33
N ILE A 41 -3.97 3.90 5.85
CA ILE A 41 -5.28 3.25 6.03
C ILE A 41 -5.28 1.86 5.38
N CYS A 42 -4.75 1.76 4.15
CA CYS A 42 -4.58 0.49 3.44
C CYS A 42 -3.79 -0.54 4.27
N MET A 43 -2.65 -0.12 4.83
CA MET A 43 -1.79 -1.00 5.62
C MET A 43 -2.38 -1.35 6.99
N GLN A 44 -3.14 -0.46 7.61
CA GLN A 44 -3.91 -0.79 8.81
C GLN A 44 -5.05 -1.78 8.52
N LEU A 45 -5.69 -1.63 7.37
CA LEU A 45 -6.78 -2.52 6.94
C LEU A 45 -6.29 -3.96 6.77
N ILE A 46 -5.15 -4.19 6.12
CA ILE A 46 -4.61 -5.55 5.92
C ILE A 46 -4.28 -6.27 7.23
N MET A 47 -4.02 -5.54 8.31
CA MET A 47 -3.78 -6.13 9.63
C MET A 47 -5.06 -6.68 10.27
N ARG A 48 -6.24 -6.29 9.80
CA ARG A 48 -7.54 -6.61 10.38
C ARG A 48 -8.44 -7.43 9.46
N ARG A 49 -8.11 -7.47 8.17
CA ARG A 49 -8.95 -8.06 7.12
C ARG A 49 -8.19 -9.17 6.38
N PRO A 50 -8.27 -10.41 6.87
CA PRO A 50 -7.53 -11.55 6.32
C PRO A 50 -7.95 -11.94 4.90
N GLU A 51 -9.13 -11.51 4.44
CA GLU A 51 -9.61 -11.70 3.08
C GLU A 51 -8.81 -10.87 2.03
N VAL A 52 -8.13 -9.81 2.47
CA VAL A 52 -7.23 -9.05 1.59
C VAL A 52 -5.98 -9.87 1.32
N SER A 53 -5.75 -10.16 0.05
CA SER A 53 -4.66 -11.04 -0.40
C SER A 53 -3.39 -10.30 -0.79
N LYS A 54 -3.48 -9.04 -1.18
CA LYS A 54 -2.33 -8.18 -1.55
C LYS A 54 -2.63 -6.70 -1.34
N PHE A 55 -1.56 -5.91 -1.23
CA PHE A 55 -1.68 -4.46 -1.13
C PHE A 55 -0.75 -3.73 -2.11
N ILE A 56 -1.13 -2.49 -2.45
CA ILE A 56 -0.28 -1.53 -3.17
C ILE A 56 -0.30 -0.21 -2.38
N ALA A 57 0.81 0.13 -1.76
CA ALA A 57 0.98 1.37 -1.01
C ALA A 57 1.79 2.37 -1.85
N ILE A 58 1.19 3.52 -2.15
CA ILE A 58 1.78 4.55 -2.99
C ILE A 58 2.15 5.75 -2.11
N SER A 59 3.41 6.14 -2.10
CA SER A 59 3.96 7.24 -1.29
C SER A 59 3.59 7.14 0.19
N PRO A 60 3.78 6.01 0.89
CA PRO A 60 3.59 5.96 2.34
C PRO A 60 4.54 6.94 3.04
N GLN A 61 4.13 7.47 4.17
CA GLN A 61 4.87 8.51 4.90
C GLN A 61 5.34 8.02 6.29
N PRO A 62 6.37 7.14 6.37
CA PRO A 62 6.85 6.61 7.66
C PRO A 62 7.53 7.66 8.55
N ASN A 63 7.87 8.82 8.00
CA ASN A 63 8.36 9.98 8.75
C ASN A 63 7.24 10.77 9.42
N VAL A 64 5.98 10.56 9.03
CA VAL A 64 4.79 11.26 9.58
C VAL A 64 3.96 10.31 10.44
N TYR A 65 3.78 9.08 9.99
CA TYR A 65 2.94 8.07 10.63
C TYR A 65 3.75 6.88 11.12
N ASP A 66 3.30 6.27 12.20
CA ASP A 66 3.91 5.06 12.74
C ASP A 66 3.45 3.82 11.97
N PHE A 67 4.41 3.11 11.37
CA PHE A 67 4.22 1.84 10.66
C PHE A 67 4.76 0.62 11.43
N THR A 68 5.03 0.75 12.73
CA THR A 68 5.56 -0.35 13.54
C THR A 68 4.59 -1.53 13.65
N PHE A 69 3.28 -1.29 13.48
CA PHE A 69 2.25 -2.33 13.46
C PHE A 69 2.43 -3.37 12.33
N LEU A 70 3.23 -3.07 11.29
CA LEU A 70 3.54 -4.00 10.18
C LEU A 70 4.63 -5.03 10.52
N ALA A 71 4.91 -5.26 11.77
CA ALA A 71 5.87 -6.27 12.21
C ALA A 71 5.18 -7.30 13.13
N PRO A 72 4.68 -8.42 12.57
CA PRO A 72 4.84 -8.92 11.20
C PRO A 72 3.80 -8.37 10.21
N CYS A 73 4.21 -8.15 8.97
CA CYS A 73 3.30 -7.86 7.86
C CYS A 73 2.61 -9.16 7.40
N PRO A 74 1.27 -9.19 7.29
CA PRO A 74 0.54 -10.44 7.07
C PRO A 74 0.56 -10.94 5.62
N ILE A 75 0.76 -10.03 4.64
CA ILE A 75 0.64 -10.35 3.21
C ILE A 75 1.71 -9.66 2.37
N SER A 76 1.97 -10.22 1.20
CA SER A 76 2.85 -9.62 0.20
C SER A 76 2.22 -8.41 -0.49
N GLY A 77 3.04 -7.48 -0.94
CA GLY A 77 2.55 -6.26 -1.57
C GLY A 77 3.61 -5.48 -2.34
N LEU A 78 3.20 -4.32 -2.85
CA LEU A 78 4.04 -3.38 -3.54
C LEU A 78 4.03 -2.03 -2.81
N VAL A 79 5.20 -1.47 -2.60
CA VAL A 79 5.38 -0.08 -2.15
C VAL A 79 6.00 0.71 -3.29
N ILE A 80 5.40 1.84 -3.67
CA ILE A 80 5.92 2.73 -4.71
C ILE A 80 6.25 4.07 -4.09
N CYS A 81 7.45 4.57 -4.34
CA CYS A 81 7.97 5.84 -3.84
C CYS A 81 8.59 6.67 -4.95
N GLY A 82 8.37 7.98 -4.93
CA GLY A 82 9.09 8.91 -5.76
C GLY A 82 10.45 9.24 -5.13
N LYS A 83 11.53 9.24 -5.93
CA LYS A 83 12.86 9.59 -5.41
C LYS A 83 13.01 11.08 -5.07
N ASN A 84 12.21 11.94 -5.65
CA ASN A 84 12.17 13.37 -5.36
C ASN A 84 10.94 13.75 -4.55
N ASP A 85 10.44 12.82 -3.72
CA ASP A 85 9.30 13.08 -2.84
C ASP A 85 9.72 14.07 -1.74
N GLU A 86 9.11 15.23 -1.75
CA GLU A 86 9.39 16.32 -0.82
C GLU A 86 8.71 16.16 0.56
N LEU A 87 7.75 15.24 0.66
CA LEU A 87 6.99 14.99 1.89
C LEU A 87 7.47 13.73 2.64
N VAL A 88 8.29 12.91 2.00
CA VAL A 88 8.74 11.62 2.55
C VAL A 88 10.27 11.58 2.56
N SER A 89 10.86 11.35 3.73
CA SER A 89 12.30 11.19 3.80
C SER A 89 12.74 9.82 3.27
N GLU A 90 13.79 9.81 2.45
CA GLU A 90 14.37 8.58 1.91
C GLU A 90 14.78 7.62 3.02
N GLU A 91 15.38 8.13 4.08
CA GLU A 91 15.79 7.36 5.25
C GLU A 91 14.62 6.59 5.87
N SER A 92 13.45 7.24 6.03
CA SER A 92 12.26 6.62 6.62
C SER A 92 11.74 5.46 5.78
N ILE A 93 11.76 5.60 4.45
CA ILE A 93 11.37 4.53 3.51
C ILE A 93 12.38 3.38 3.53
N LEU A 94 13.67 3.67 3.55
CA LEU A 94 14.71 2.63 3.63
C LEU A 94 14.64 1.85 4.95
N ASN A 95 14.31 2.51 6.05
CA ASN A 95 14.09 1.85 7.34
C ASN A 95 12.86 0.95 7.31
N LEU A 96 11.75 1.39 6.73
CA LEU A 96 10.57 0.57 6.51
C LEU A 96 10.90 -0.65 5.62
N LYS A 97 11.61 -0.44 4.53
CA LYS A 97 12.05 -1.51 3.63
C LYS A 97 12.89 -2.57 4.36
N LYS A 98 13.85 -2.16 5.18
CA LYS A 98 14.69 -3.07 5.98
C LYS A 98 13.84 -3.91 6.94
N LYS A 99 12.89 -3.30 7.64
CA LYS A 99 11.99 -4.01 8.57
C LYS A 99 11.16 -5.07 7.84
N LEU A 100 10.58 -4.74 6.70
CA LEU A 100 9.74 -5.66 5.93
C LEU A 100 10.55 -6.75 5.23
N ALA A 101 11.81 -6.51 4.86
CA ALA A 101 12.70 -7.50 4.26
C ALA A 101 13.11 -8.63 5.21
N LEU A 102 13.03 -8.43 6.52
CA LEU A 102 13.36 -9.44 7.53
C LEU A 102 12.28 -10.52 7.70
N GLN A 103 11.12 -10.36 7.07
CA GLN A 103 9.99 -11.25 7.24
C GLN A 103 10.07 -12.44 6.28
N LYS A 104 9.72 -13.62 6.81
CA LYS A 104 9.68 -14.88 6.04
C LYS A 104 8.29 -15.07 5.42
N ASN A 105 8.24 -15.76 4.30
CA ASN A 105 7.02 -16.19 3.59
C ASN A 105 6.18 -15.06 2.95
N ILE A 106 6.62 -13.82 3.02
CA ILE A 106 6.05 -12.70 2.28
C ILE A 106 7.12 -11.94 1.52
N GLU A 107 6.73 -11.27 0.45
CA GLU A 107 7.57 -10.40 -0.34
C GLU A 107 6.91 -9.02 -0.43
N VAL A 108 7.54 -8.01 0.13
CA VAL A 108 7.16 -6.61 -0.10
C VAL A 108 8.16 -6.00 -1.08
N LYS A 109 7.70 -5.80 -2.31
CA LYS A 109 8.51 -5.17 -3.35
C LYS A 109 8.49 -3.66 -3.19
N PHE A 110 9.66 -3.03 -3.25
CA PHE A 110 9.81 -1.56 -3.26
C PHE A 110 10.23 -1.08 -4.64
N ASN A 111 9.44 -0.16 -5.21
CA ASN A 111 9.70 0.44 -6.49
C ASN A 111 9.93 1.94 -6.32
N PHE A 112 11.11 2.41 -6.71
CA PHE A 112 11.49 3.83 -6.63
C PHE A 112 11.44 4.43 -8.02
N ILE A 113 10.57 5.43 -8.22
CA ILE A 113 10.42 6.11 -9.51
C ILE A 113 11.34 7.32 -9.55
N GLU A 114 12.28 7.30 -10.48
CA GLU A 114 13.25 8.37 -10.70
C GLU A 114 12.55 9.70 -11.02
N SER A 115 13.04 10.76 -10.39
CA SER A 115 12.55 12.13 -10.57
C SER A 115 11.06 12.35 -10.28
N ALA A 116 10.39 11.42 -9.61
CA ALA A 116 9.00 11.57 -9.21
C ALA A 116 8.89 12.31 -7.87
N ASN A 117 8.02 13.31 -7.82
CA ASN A 117 7.61 13.98 -6.58
C ASN A 117 6.52 13.17 -5.86
N HIS A 118 6.02 13.68 -4.74
CA HIS A 118 4.97 13.00 -3.95
C HIS A 118 3.73 12.65 -4.75
N PHE A 119 3.32 13.51 -5.66
CA PHE A 119 2.10 13.38 -6.48
C PHE A 119 2.34 12.77 -7.87
N TYR A 120 3.57 12.36 -8.18
CA TYR A 120 3.98 11.78 -9.47
C TYR A 120 3.66 12.68 -10.66
N LYS A 121 3.72 14.01 -10.47
CA LYS A 121 3.51 14.97 -11.56
C LYS A 121 4.44 14.66 -12.73
N ASP A 122 3.87 14.57 -13.93
CA ASP A 122 4.56 14.21 -15.18
C ASP A 122 5.19 12.80 -15.17
N LYS A 123 4.82 11.94 -14.19
CA LYS A 123 5.25 10.54 -14.02
C LYS A 123 4.09 9.57 -13.92
N GLU A 124 2.87 10.01 -14.18
CA GLU A 124 1.64 9.21 -14.03
C GLU A 124 1.69 7.93 -14.87
N LYS A 125 2.28 8.00 -16.08
CA LYS A 125 2.46 6.83 -16.95
C LYS A 125 3.42 5.80 -16.34
N VAL A 126 4.52 6.26 -15.75
CA VAL A 126 5.51 5.38 -15.08
C VAL A 126 4.89 4.73 -13.86
N LEU A 127 4.14 5.50 -13.07
CA LEU A 127 3.38 4.97 -11.93
C LEU A 127 2.38 3.90 -12.38
N SER A 128 1.58 4.19 -13.39
CA SER A 128 0.59 3.26 -13.95
C SER A 128 1.24 1.97 -14.48
N LEU A 129 2.36 2.08 -15.19
CA LEU A 129 3.11 0.91 -15.66
C LEU A 129 3.64 0.07 -14.50
N SER A 130 4.18 0.70 -13.46
CA SER A 130 4.68 0.01 -12.27
C SER A 130 3.57 -0.82 -11.58
N ILE A 131 2.38 -0.24 -11.45
CA ILE A 131 1.21 -0.91 -10.88
C ILE A 131 0.77 -2.07 -11.77
N ASN A 132 0.59 -1.81 -13.07
CA ASN A 132 0.14 -2.80 -14.03
C ASN A 132 1.08 -4.00 -14.15
N ASP A 133 2.37 -3.76 -14.16
CA ASP A 133 3.38 -4.82 -14.20
C ASP A 133 3.34 -5.70 -12.95
N TYR A 134 3.18 -5.09 -11.79
CA TYR A 134 3.02 -5.86 -10.55
C TYR A 134 1.76 -6.72 -10.58
N ILE A 135 0.62 -6.14 -10.97
CA ILE A 135 -0.66 -6.85 -11.06
C ILE A 135 -0.54 -8.03 -12.04
N LYS A 136 -0.05 -7.80 -13.25
CA LYS A 136 0.11 -8.85 -14.28
C LYS A 136 0.99 -9.98 -13.80
N ASN A 137 2.14 -9.68 -13.19
CA ASN A 137 3.08 -10.69 -12.70
C ASN A 137 2.53 -11.53 -11.55
N LYS A 138 1.56 -11.03 -10.80
CA LYS A 138 0.95 -11.76 -9.67
C LYS A 138 -0.35 -12.48 -10.03
N ILE A 139 -1.01 -12.08 -11.12
CA ILE A 139 -2.23 -12.74 -11.62
C ILE A 139 -1.88 -13.84 -12.65
N SER A 140 -0.78 -13.70 -13.41
CA SER A 140 -0.37 -14.63 -14.47
C SER A 140 0.15 -16.00 -14.00
N ILE A 141 -0.02 -16.37 -12.73
CA ILE A 141 0.36 -17.67 -12.15
C ILE A 141 -0.82 -18.67 -12.20
N PHE A 142 -1.74 -18.45 -13.09
CA PHE A 142 -2.85 -19.39 -13.36
C PHE A 142 -2.75 -19.95 -14.75
#